data_e5f62fbd4c3b7739f580441907d4ad11
#
_entry.id   e5f62fbd4c3b7739f580441907d4ad11
#
_cell.length_a   1.000
_cell.length_b   1.000
_cell.length_c   1.000
_cell.angle_alpha   90.00
_cell.angle_beta   90.00
_cell.angle_gamma   90.00
#
_symmetry.space_group_name_H-M   'P 1'
#
loop_
_entity.id
_entity.type
_entity.pdbx_description
1 polymer ?
#
loop_
_entity_poly.entity_id
_entity_poly.type
_entity_poly.pdbx_seq_one_letter_code
_entity_poly.pdbx_strand_id
1 'polypeptide(L)'
;KLFTSAGRIVYGKDAAAVCCVRNMEEILSKSDCDVEELQFYFPTSKEKEKLKEILSVYPQVKAAYTGIYAEIFSKDASKGNGLKALSAHLGIEKEEIACIGDGENDSFMFEESGLKIAMGNAEEMLKQRADYVTSSNRHDGAAEAIEKYIL
;
A
#
# COMPACT_ATOMS: atom_id res chain seq x y z
N LYS A 1 7.36 -0.50 15.16
CA LYS A 1 7.74 0.37 14.01
C LYS A 1 9.00 1.15 14.39
N LEU A 2 9.98 1.21 13.49
CA LEU A 2 11.19 2.01 13.62
C LEU A 2 11.11 3.18 12.66
N PHE A 3 11.40 4.40 13.15
CA PHE A 3 11.48 5.59 12.32
C PHE A 3 12.85 6.24 12.41
N THR A 4 13.32 6.79 11.30
CA THR A 4 14.42 7.76 11.32
C THR A 4 13.93 9.11 11.84
N SER A 5 14.86 10.03 12.13
CA SER A 5 14.51 11.40 12.52
C SER A 5 13.63 12.11 11.46
N ALA A 6 13.85 11.83 10.18
CA ALA A 6 13.03 12.35 9.09
C ALA A 6 11.59 11.80 9.15
N GLY A 7 11.41 10.51 9.40
CA GLY A 7 10.09 9.89 9.58
C GLY A 7 9.31 10.53 10.72
N ARG A 8 9.97 10.88 11.82
CA ARG A 8 9.32 11.58 12.95
C ARG A 8 8.79 12.97 12.56
N ILE A 9 9.52 13.70 11.72
CA ILE A 9 9.07 15.02 11.24
C ILE A 9 7.80 14.85 10.37
N VAL A 10 7.79 13.88 9.49
CA VAL A 10 6.66 13.63 8.57
C VAL A 10 5.40 13.17 9.32
N TYR A 11 5.55 12.23 10.26
CA TYR A 11 4.41 11.64 10.97
C TYR A 11 3.99 12.42 12.23
N GLY A 12 4.78 13.42 12.66
CA GLY A 12 4.40 14.32 13.75
C GLY A 12 3.94 13.58 15.02
N LYS A 13 2.71 13.85 15.46
CA LYS A 13 2.13 13.25 16.68
C LYS A 13 1.95 11.74 16.58
N ASP A 14 1.71 11.22 15.41
CA ASP A 14 1.50 9.78 15.19
C ASP A 14 2.80 8.97 15.36
N ALA A 15 3.95 9.65 15.31
CA ALA A 15 5.26 9.07 15.61
C ALA A 15 5.55 8.96 17.12
N ALA A 16 4.70 9.46 18.01
CA ALA A 16 4.97 9.47 19.46
C ALA A 16 5.11 8.08 20.08
N ALA A 17 4.45 7.08 19.50
CA ALA A 17 4.47 5.68 19.96
C ALA A 17 5.52 4.81 19.26
N VAL A 18 6.46 5.39 18.49
CA VAL A 18 7.46 4.63 17.73
C VAL A 18 8.87 4.94 18.17
N CYS A 19 9.77 3.97 18.02
CA CYS A 19 11.19 4.12 18.31
C CYS A 19 11.88 4.86 17.16
N CYS A 20 12.51 6.00 17.45
CA CYS A 20 13.32 6.72 16.48
C CYS A 20 14.78 6.29 16.58
N VAL A 21 15.37 5.92 15.46
CA VAL A 21 16.76 5.44 15.37
C VAL A 21 17.59 6.30 14.42
N ARG A 22 18.88 6.41 14.70
CA ARG A 22 19.82 7.17 13.84
C ARG A 22 20.31 6.33 12.68
N ASN A 23 20.52 5.05 12.92
CA ASN A 23 21.02 4.11 11.92
C ASN A 23 20.13 2.86 11.94
N MET A 24 19.33 2.71 10.88
CA MET A 24 18.41 1.59 10.72
C MET A 24 19.17 0.28 10.50
N GLU A 25 20.21 0.30 9.69
CA GLU A 25 21.02 -0.88 9.34
C GLU A 25 21.66 -1.49 10.59
N GLU A 26 22.21 -0.66 11.49
CA GLU A 26 22.79 -1.12 12.75
C GLU A 26 21.77 -1.83 13.64
N ILE A 27 20.53 -1.33 13.68
CA ILE A 27 19.46 -1.95 14.47
C ILE A 27 19.03 -3.28 13.85
N LEU A 28 18.79 -3.29 12.54
CA LEU A 28 18.33 -4.48 11.82
C LEU A 28 19.37 -5.60 11.82
N SER A 29 20.67 -5.27 11.75
CA SER A 29 21.75 -6.26 11.82
C SER A 29 21.90 -6.93 13.19
N LYS A 30 21.36 -6.33 14.24
CA LYS A 30 21.39 -6.84 15.63
C LYS A 30 20.05 -7.46 16.07
N SER A 31 19.06 -7.44 15.20
CA SER A 31 17.69 -7.86 15.49
C SER A 31 17.38 -9.19 14.79
N ASP A 32 16.73 -10.11 15.49
CA ASP A 32 16.18 -11.35 14.92
C ASP A 32 14.81 -11.10 14.22
N CYS A 33 14.45 -9.83 14.00
CA CYS A 33 13.20 -9.46 13.37
C CYS A 33 13.37 -9.36 11.85
N ASP A 34 12.49 -10.01 11.11
CA ASP A 34 12.36 -9.80 9.68
C ASP A 34 11.78 -8.42 9.37
N VAL A 35 12.19 -7.84 8.25
CA VAL A 35 11.64 -6.59 7.74
C VAL A 35 10.48 -6.92 6.82
N GLU A 36 9.27 -6.62 7.26
CA GLU A 36 8.05 -6.87 6.49
C GLU A 36 7.84 -5.81 5.41
N GLU A 37 8.11 -4.54 5.76
CA GLU A 37 7.90 -3.39 4.87
C GLU A 37 8.89 -2.26 5.21
N LEU A 38 9.35 -1.57 4.16
CA LEU A 38 10.10 -0.33 4.26
C LEU A 38 9.29 0.80 3.63
N GLN A 39 9.10 1.89 4.37
CA GLN A 39 8.48 3.09 3.83
C GLN A 39 9.52 4.19 3.63
N PHE A 40 9.60 4.72 2.42
CA PHE A 40 10.48 5.82 2.04
C PHE A 40 9.69 7.08 1.75
N TYR A 41 10.16 8.19 2.29
CA TYR A 41 9.70 9.51 1.92
C TYR A 41 10.66 10.13 0.91
N PHE A 42 10.14 10.65 -0.18
CA PHE A 42 10.91 11.38 -1.18
C PHE A 42 10.26 12.76 -1.43
N PRO A 43 11.01 13.86 -1.20
CA PRO A 43 10.47 15.22 -1.32
C PRO A 43 10.29 15.67 -2.77
N THR A 44 10.98 15.05 -3.73
CA THR A 44 10.93 15.42 -5.14
C THR A 44 10.84 14.22 -6.08
N SER A 45 10.44 14.47 -7.32
CA SER A 45 10.41 13.45 -8.38
C SER A 45 11.79 12.86 -8.68
N LYS A 46 12.87 13.62 -8.44
CA LYS A 46 14.23 13.14 -8.68
C LYS A 46 14.60 12.00 -7.74
N GLU A 47 14.28 12.11 -6.46
CA GLU A 47 14.50 11.04 -5.49
C GLU A 47 13.62 9.82 -5.79
N LYS A 48 12.37 10.04 -6.26
CA LYS A 48 11.49 8.95 -6.71
C LYS A 48 12.12 8.16 -7.84
N GLU A 49 12.62 8.81 -8.89
CA GLU A 49 13.25 8.12 -10.02
C GLU A 49 14.55 7.40 -9.60
N LYS A 50 15.37 8.02 -8.75
CA LYS A 50 16.55 7.37 -8.19
C LYS A 50 16.21 6.12 -7.37
N LEU A 51 15.12 6.16 -6.58
CA LEU A 51 14.65 5.00 -5.83
C LEU A 51 14.21 3.87 -6.77
N LYS A 52 13.48 4.19 -7.85
CA LYS A 52 13.10 3.21 -8.88
C LYS A 52 14.32 2.54 -9.52
N GLU A 53 15.33 3.33 -9.87
CA GLU A 53 16.58 2.83 -10.43
C GLU A 53 17.29 1.86 -9.45
N ILE A 54 17.40 2.24 -8.17
CA ILE A 54 17.96 1.37 -7.14
C ILE A 54 17.16 0.07 -7.02
N LEU A 55 15.83 0.14 -6.98
CA LEU A 55 14.98 -1.04 -6.79
C LEU A 55 14.94 -1.96 -8.01
N SER A 56 15.26 -1.45 -9.21
CA SER A 56 15.23 -2.25 -10.43
C SER A 56 16.20 -3.45 -10.44
N VAL A 57 17.24 -3.40 -9.61
CA VAL A 57 18.22 -4.51 -9.48
C VAL A 57 17.83 -5.53 -8.39
N TYR A 58 16.70 -5.33 -7.71
CA TYR A 58 16.22 -6.22 -6.65
C TYR A 58 14.87 -6.86 -7.03
N PRO A 59 14.86 -7.94 -7.84
CA PRO A 59 13.63 -8.53 -8.36
C PRO A 59 12.75 -9.20 -7.29
N GLN A 60 13.27 -9.38 -6.09
CA GLN A 60 12.56 -9.98 -4.95
C GLN A 60 11.64 -9.00 -4.21
N VAL A 61 11.72 -7.69 -4.51
CA VAL A 61 10.87 -6.68 -3.89
C VAL A 61 9.98 -5.99 -4.92
N LYS A 62 8.85 -5.46 -4.44
CA LYS A 62 7.96 -4.55 -5.16
C LYS A 62 7.92 -3.22 -4.43
N ALA A 63 7.60 -2.16 -5.16
CA ALA A 63 7.35 -0.85 -4.59
C ALA A 63 6.04 -0.28 -5.12
N ALA A 64 5.20 0.18 -4.21
CA ALA A 64 4.02 0.98 -4.51
C ALA A 64 4.32 2.45 -4.18
N TYR A 65 3.98 3.35 -5.09
CA TYR A 65 4.29 4.78 -4.98
C TYR A 65 3.01 5.58 -4.78
N THR A 66 2.87 6.22 -3.64
CA THR A 66 1.71 7.05 -3.31
C THR A 66 2.14 8.45 -2.91
N GLY A 67 1.81 9.46 -3.74
CA GLY A 67 2.19 10.84 -3.48
C GLY A 67 3.70 11.02 -3.30
N ILE A 68 4.13 11.26 -2.07
CA ILE A 68 5.52 11.52 -1.67
C ILE A 68 6.17 10.33 -0.94
N TYR A 69 5.53 9.16 -0.97
CA TYR A 69 5.99 7.94 -0.31
C TYR A 69 6.20 6.81 -1.30
N ALA A 70 7.06 5.88 -0.92
CA ALA A 70 7.13 4.55 -1.50
C ALA A 70 7.05 3.51 -0.39
N GLU A 71 6.19 2.54 -0.54
CA GLU A 71 6.11 1.33 0.27
C GLU A 71 6.84 0.22 -0.47
N ILE A 72 7.89 -0.33 0.14
CA ILE A 72 8.71 -1.40 -0.42
C ILE A 72 8.48 -2.64 0.41
N PHE A 73 8.05 -3.71 -0.24
CA PHE A 73 7.70 -4.96 0.39
C PHE A 73 8.19 -6.14 -0.47
N SER A 74 8.19 -7.34 0.09
CA SER A 74 8.44 -8.55 -0.70
C SER A 74 7.43 -8.65 -1.84
N LYS A 75 7.87 -9.08 -3.03
CA LYS A 75 6.94 -9.33 -4.14
C LYS A 75 5.85 -10.35 -3.80
N ASP A 76 6.12 -11.21 -2.82
CA ASP A 76 5.20 -12.26 -2.36
C ASP A 76 4.28 -11.79 -1.22
N ALA A 77 4.54 -10.60 -0.63
CA ALA A 77 3.77 -9.99 0.45
C ALA A 77 2.94 -8.79 -0.03
N SER A 78 2.23 -8.90 -1.14
CA SER A 78 1.32 -7.86 -1.62
C SER A 78 -0.08 -8.00 -1.00
N LYS A 79 -0.88 -6.91 -0.99
CA LYS A 79 -2.30 -6.96 -0.61
C LYS A 79 -3.08 -7.99 -1.43
N GLY A 80 -2.75 -8.15 -2.73
CA GLY A 80 -3.37 -9.15 -3.60
C GLY A 80 -3.04 -10.58 -3.15
N ASN A 81 -1.77 -10.88 -2.87
CA ASN A 81 -1.39 -12.21 -2.39
C ASN A 81 -2.01 -12.52 -1.02
N GLY A 82 -2.12 -11.52 -0.13
CA GLY A 82 -2.84 -11.67 1.13
C GLY A 82 -4.32 -11.99 0.92
N LEU A 83 -4.98 -11.26 0.02
CA LEU A 83 -6.38 -11.51 -0.34
C LEU A 83 -6.57 -12.91 -0.94
N LYS A 84 -5.70 -13.31 -1.87
CA LYS A 84 -5.72 -14.64 -2.48
C LYS A 84 -5.55 -15.76 -1.44
N ALA A 85 -4.62 -15.61 -0.50
CA ALA A 85 -4.42 -16.59 0.57
C ALA A 85 -5.65 -16.66 1.49
N LEU A 86 -6.25 -15.51 1.82
CA LEU A 86 -7.44 -15.44 2.66
C LEU A 86 -8.66 -16.07 1.99
N SER A 87 -8.92 -15.73 0.71
CA SER A 87 -10.06 -16.28 -0.05
C SER A 87 -9.94 -17.79 -0.21
N ALA A 88 -8.73 -18.28 -0.51
CA ALA A 88 -8.47 -19.73 -0.57
C ALA A 88 -8.72 -20.44 0.78
N HIS A 89 -8.33 -19.80 1.89
CA HIS A 89 -8.57 -20.35 3.23
C HIS A 89 -10.06 -20.39 3.60
N LEU A 90 -10.82 -19.41 3.16
CA LEU A 90 -12.27 -19.29 3.44
C LEU A 90 -13.14 -20.01 2.40
N GLY A 91 -12.57 -20.49 1.30
CA GLY A 91 -13.31 -21.10 0.20
C GLY A 91 -14.19 -20.12 -0.57
N ILE A 92 -13.75 -18.85 -0.68
CA ILE A 92 -14.46 -17.76 -1.38
C ILE A 92 -13.88 -17.66 -2.79
N GLU A 93 -14.74 -17.70 -3.81
CA GLU A 93 -14.32 -17.53 -5.19
C GLU A 93 -14.07 -16.04 -5.52
N LYS A 94 -13.22 -15.80 -6.50
CA LYS A 94 -12.83 -14.43 -6.89
C LYS A 94 -14.04 -13.55 -7.23
N GLU A 95 -15.04 -14.10 -7.87
CA GLU A 95 -16.28 -13.45 -8.29
C GLU A 95 -17.14 -12.98 -7.12
N GLU A 96 -16.92 -13.55 -5.92
CA GLU A 96 -17.62 -13.19 -4.69
C GLU A 96 -16.89 -12.08 -3.88
N ILE A 97 -15.75 -11.59 -4.38
CA ILE A 97 -14.92 -10.62 -3.70
C ILE A 97 -15.15 -9.22 -4.31
N ALA A 98 -15.49 -8.26 -3.46
CA ALA A 98 -15.48 -6.85 -3.80
C ALA A 98 -14.28 -6.15 -3.14
N CYS A 99 -13.54 -5.35 -3.90
CA CYS A 99 -12.43 -4.54 -3.38
C CYS A 99 -12.68 -3.05 -3.57
N ILE A 100 -12.37 -2.27 -2.53
CA ILE A 100 -12.39 -0.80 -2.56
C ILE A 100 -10.96 -0.32 -2.29
N GLY A 101 -10.44 0.60 -3.12
CA GLY A 101 -9.08 1.09 -2.97
C GLY A 101 -8.87 2.51 -3.50
N ASP A 102 -7.72 3.12 -3.14
CA ASP A 102 -7.38 4.47 -3.58
C ASP A 102 -5.92 4.63 -4.04
N GLY A 103 -5.01 3.73 -3.69
CA GLY A 103 -3.59 3.78 -4.00
C GLY A 103 -3.10 2.68 -4.95
N GLU A 104 -1.87 2.84 -5.43
CA GLU A 104 -1.22 1.86 -6.31
C GLU A 104 -1.12 0.45 -5.68
N ASN A 105 -0.90 0.37 -4.37
CA ASN A 105 -0.82 -0.89 -3.63
C ASN A 105 -2.16 -1.66 -3.58
N ASP A 106 -3.30 -0.98 -3.80
CA ASP A 106 -4.62 -1.59 -3.89
C ASP A 106 -4.86 -2.25 -5.26
N SER A 107 -4.09 -1.88 -6.28
CA SER A 107 -4.18 -2.49 -7.60
C SER A 107 -3.94 -4.00 -7.60
N PHE A 108 -3.15 -4.48 -6.65
CA PHE A 108 -2.90 -5.91 -6.48
C PHE A 108 -4.14 -6.67 -5.97
N MET A 109 -5.01 -6.03 -5.18
CA MET A 109 -6.29 -6.64 -4.78
C MET A 109 -7.28 -6.70 -5.94
N PHE A 110 -7.26 -5.70 -6.83
CA PHE A 110 -8.12 -5.70 -8.03
C PHE A 110 -7.87 -6.90 -8.93
N GLU A 111 -6.64 -7.43 -8.96
CA GLU A 111 -6.31 -8.63 -9.71
C GLU A 111 -6.96 -9.89 -9.15
N GLU A 112 -7.28 -9.89 -7.85
CA GLU A 112 -7.84 -11.03 -7.11
C GLU A 112 -9.31 -10.83 -6.71
N SER A 113 -10.02 -9.84 -7.31
CA SER A 113 -11.43 -9.54 -7.00
C SER A 113 -12.31 -9.51 -8.24
N GLY A 114 -13.58 -9.91 -8.08
CA GLY A 114 -14.60 -9.84 -9.12
C GLY A 114 -15.14 -8.42 -9.31
N LEU A 115 -15.34 -7.69 -8.21
CA LEU A 115 -15.83 -6.32 -8.21
C LEU A 115 -14.76 -5.35 -7.71
N LYS A 116 -14.43 -4.36 -8.53
CA LYS A 116 -13.36 -3.39 -8.30
C LYS A 116 -13.94 -1.99 -8.21
N ILE A 117 -13.80 -1.36 -7.05
CA ILE A 117 -14.31 -0.01 -6.81
C ILE A 117 -13.16 0.91 -6.43
N ALA A 118 -12.94 1.97 -7.20
CA ALA A 118 -11.98 3.00 -6.86
C ALA A 118 -12.66 4.12 -6.07
N MET A 119 -11.97 4.62 -5.05
CA MET A 119 -12.39 5.82 -4.34
C MET A 119 -12.31 7.06 -5.24
N GLY A 120 -13.16 8.06 -5.02
CA GLY A 120 -13.14 9.31 -5.78
C GLY A 120 -11.82 10.09 -5.67
N ASN A 121 -11.08 9.92 -4.57
CA ASN A 121 -9.72 10.43 -4.38
C ASN A 121 -8.61 9.46 -4.84
N ALA A 122 -8.96 8.34 -5.46
CA ALA A 122 -7.99 7.36 -5.94
C ALA A 122 -7.10 7.94 -7.06
N GLU A 123 -5.93 7.34 -7.21
CA GLU A 123 -5.03 7.61 -8.33
C GLU A 123 -5.71 7.25 -9.66
N GLU A 124 -5.43 8.03 -10.70
CA GLU A 124 -6.09 7.87 -12.02
C GLU A 124 -5.87 6.47 -12.60
N MET A 125 -4.69 5.90 -12.41
CA MET A 125 -4.37 4.54 -12.84
C MET A 125 -5.30 3.49 -12.21
N LEU A 126 -5.65 3.66 -10.93
CA LEU A 126 -6.56 2.75 -10.24
C LEU A 126 -8.01 2.92 -10.73
N LYS A 127 -8.46 4.17 -10.95
CA LYS A 127 -9.79 4.47 -11.50
C LYS A 127 -10.01 3.84 -12.88
N GLN A 128 -8.99 3.85 -13.74
CA GLN A 128 -9.06 3.23 -15.07
C GLN A 128 -9.20 1.71 -15.04
N ARG A 129 -8.84 1.07 -13.92
CA ARG A 129 -8.93 -0.38 -13.73
C ARG A 129 -10.16 -0.80 -12.91
N ALA A 130 -10.90 0.16 -12.37
CA ALA A 130 -12.09 -0.08 -11.59
C ALA A 130 -13.33 -0.28 -12.46
N ASP A 131 -14.27 -1.11 -11.99
CA ASP A 131 -15.59 -1.25 -12.59
C ASP A 131 -16.47 -0.03 -12.25
N TYR A 132 -16.26 0.56 -11.07
CA TYR A 132 -16.95 1.75 -10.59
C TYR A 132 -16.03 2.69 -9.84
N VAL A 133 -16.37 3.99 -9.86
CA VAL A 133 -15.74 5.03 -9.05
C VAL A 133 -16.79 5.58 -8.11
N THR A 134 -16.54 5.51 -6.80
CA THR A 134 -17.40 6.06 -5.76
C THR A 134 -16.97 7.47 -5.35
N SER A 135 -17.64 8.07 -4.37
CA SER A 135 -17.25 9.34 -3.79
C SER A 135 -15.88 9.28 -3.10
N SER A 136 -15.33 10.43 -2.73
CA SER A 136 -14.04 10.50 -2.05
C SER A 136 -14.16 10.06 -0.58
N ASN A 137 -13.01 9.83 0.06
CA ASN A 137 -12.90 9.57 1.49
C ASN A 137 -13.44 10.70 2.38
N ARG A 138 -13.61 11.92 1.82
CA ARG A 138 -14.22 13.08 2.51
C ARG A 138 -15.73 13.12 2.39
N HIS A 139 -16.33 12.25 1.60
CA HIS A 139 -17.76 12.18 1.30
C HIS A 139 -18.30 10.76 1.44
N ASP A 140 -17.77 10.04 2.42
CA ASP A 140 -18.20 8.67 2.81
C ASP A 140 -18.23 7.66 1.65
N GLY A 141 -17.31 7.80 0.67
CA GLY A 141 -17.29 7.00 -0.55
C GLY A 141 -17.26 5.49 -0.32
N ALA A 142 -16.60 5.01 0.75
CA ALA A 142 -16.62 3.58 1.06
C ALA A 142 -18.01 3.10 1.49
N ALA A 143 -18.73 3.88 2.30
CA ALA A 143 -20.10 3.56 2.70
C ALA A 143 -21.05 3.58 1.49
N GLU A 144 -20.95 4.62 0.63
CA GLU A 144 -21.70 4.69 -0.62
C GLU A 144 -21.45 3.46 -1.50
N ALA A 145 -20.19 3.03 -1.64
CA ALA A 145 -19.85 1.87 -2.44
C ALA A 145 -20.48 0.58 -1.90
N ILE A 146 -20.47 0.38 -0.59
CA ILE A 146 -21.09 -0.78 0.06
C ILE A 146 -22.60 -0.78 -0.16
N GLU A 147 -23.26 0.34 0.11
CA GLU A 147 -24.72 0.47 -0.02
C GLU A 147 -25.20 0.28 -1.47
N LYS A 148 -24.43 0.75 -2.44
CA LYS A 148 -24.87 0.78 -3.84
C LYS A 148 -24.53 -0.47 -4.64
N TYR A 149 -23.41 -1.14 -4.31
CA TYR A 149 -22.86 -2.20 -5.15
C TYR A 149 -22.72 -3.55 -4.44
N ILE A 150 -22.89 -3.59 -3.10
CA ILE A 150 -22.69 -4.82 -2.31
C ILE A 150 -23.99 -5.24 -1.60
N LEU A 151 -24.77 -4.30 -1.07
CA LEU A 151 -26.07 -4.53 -0.41
C LEU A 151 -27.22 -4.37 -1.37
#